data_adc9c2bdf58fb931ddee414f3de74408
#
_entry.id   adc9c2bdf58fb931ddee414f3de74408
#
_cell.length_a   1.000
_cell.length_b   1.000
_cell.length_c   1.000
_cell.angle_alpha   90.00
_cell.angle_beta   90.00
_cell.angle_gamma   90.00
#
_symmetry.space_group_name_H-M   'P 1'
#
loop_
_entity.id
_entity.type
_entity.pdbx_description
1 polymer ?
#
loop_
_entity_poly.entity_id
_entity_poly.type
_entity_poly.pdbx_seq_one_letter_code
_entity_poly.pdbx_strand_id
1 'polypeptide(L)'
;MASVVQFESGSAQEMPTIAQVFYNRLNQQMRLESSVTVCYALYDEFNDPQDCEVRTDIESPYNTYLNDGLPIGPILNPGEEAINAVLNPSPNDYLFFVADIYGDGSVYYSTTYEEHQARMEELGLVIE
;
A
#
# COMPACT_ATOMS: atom_id res chain seq x y z
N MET A 1 8.93 6.98 -1.00
CA MET A 1 7.52 7.11 -0.55
C MET A 1 6.56 7.49 -1.69
N ALA A 2 6.79 8.59 -2.40
CA ALA A 2 5.84 9.05 -3.42
C ALA A 2 5.53 8.00 -4.49
N SER A 3 6.52 7.23 -4.92
CA SER A 3 6.30 6.17 -5.92
C SER A 3 5.36 5.07 -5.42
N VAL A 4 5.43 4.74 -4.13
CA VAL A 4 4.53 3.74 -3.53
C VAL A 4 3.11 4.30 -3.44
N VAL A 5 2.97 5.55 -2.99
CA VAL A 5 1.67 6.22 -2.90
C VAL A 5 1.02 6.33 -4.29
N GLN A 6 1.80 6.69 -5.31
CA GLN A 6 1.32 6.78 -6.69
C GLN A 6 0.76 5.44 -7.16
N PHE A 7 1.47 4.37 -6.90
CA PHE A 7 1.09 3.03 -7.36
C PHE A 7 -0.14 2.51 -6.60
N GLU A 8 -0.20 2.77 -5.28
CA GLU A 8 -1.31 2.29 -4.44
C GLU A 8 -2.62 3.01 -4.71
N SER A 9 -2.56 4.30 -5.11
CA SER A 9 -3.74 5.14 -5.18
C SER A 9 -4.41 5.06 -6.54
N GLY A 10 -5.73 4.85 -6.53
CA GLY A 10 -6.54 4.93 -7.75
C GLY A 10 -6.90 6.34 -8.13
N SER A 11 -6.72 7.32 -7.24
CA SER A 11 -7.07 8.72 -7.50
C SER A 11 -6.19 9.67 -6.70
N ALA A 12 -6.01 10.88 -7.23
CA ALA A 12 -5.23 11.92 -6.56
C ALA A 12 -5.85 12.34 -5.23
N GLN A 13 -7.17 12.21 -5.08
CA GLN A 13 -7.87 12.60 -3.85
C GLN A 13 -7.49 11.71 -2.66
N GLU A 14 -7.18 10.46 -2.90
CA GLU A 14 -6.82 9.51 -1.84
C GLU A 14 -5.35 9.57 -1.45
N MET A 15 -4.49 10.12 -2.32
CA MET A 15 -3.04 10.10 -2.10
C MET A 15 -2.60 10.71 -0.77
N PRO A 16 -3.09 11.89 -0.35
CA PRO A 16 -2.66 12.46 0.93
C PRO A 16 -3.04 11.61 2.14
N THR A 17 -4.20 10.95 2.10
CA THR A 17 -4.65 10.08 3.19
C THR A 17 -3.80 8.81 3.24
N ILE A 18 -3.55 8.20 2.08
CA ILE A 18 -2.72 6.99 1.98
C ILE A 18 -1.28 7.29 2.41
N ALA A 19 -0.73 8.44 2.01
CA ALA A 19 0.60 8.86 2.43
C ALA A 19 0.69 8.92 3.96
N GLN A 20 -0.33 9.46 4.62
CA GLN A 20 -0.35 9.52 6.08
C GLN A 20 -0.43 8.14 6.71
N VAL A 21 -1.17 7.20 6.11
CA VAL A 21 -1.21 5.81 6.60
C VAL A 21 0.20 5.21 6.63
N PHE A 22 0.96 5.37 5.56
CA PHE A 22 2.34 4.88 5.51
C PHE A 22 3.23 5.57 6.55
N TYR A 23 3.09 6.89 6.73
CA TYR A 23 3.85 7.60 7.77
C TYR A 23 3.47 7.11 9.18
N ASN A 24 2.18 6.86 9.42
CA ASN A 24 1.73 6.33 10.71
C ASN A 24 2.37 4.97 11.00
N ARG A 25 2.44 4.10 9.99
CA ARG A 25 3.12 2.81 10.12
C ARG A 25 4.60 2.98 10.42
N LEU A 26 5.29 3.84 9.67
CA LEU A 26 6.71 4.09 9.90
C LEU A 26 6.97 4.63 11.32
N ASN A 27 6.10 5.52 11.80
CA ASN A 27 6.22 6.09 13.14
C ASN A 27 6.02 5.06 14.25
N GLN A 28 5.29 3.98 13.97
CA GLN A 28 5.08 2.88 14.91
C GLN A 28 6.01 1.70 14.66
N GLN A 29 7.00 1.87 13.79
CA GLN A 29 7.94 0.80 13.43
C GLN A 29 7.25 -0.42 12.83
N MET A 30 6.13 -0.20 12.14
CA MET A 30 5.42 -1.23 11.39
C MET A 30 5.97 -1.32 9.98
N ARG A 31 6.07 -2.54 9.44
CA ARG A 31 6.39 -2.72 8.03
C ARG A 31 5.28 -2.16 7.18
N LEU A 32 5.62 -1.60 6.00
CA LEU A 32 4.62 -1.02 5.11
C LEU A 32 3.69 -2.07 4.52
N GLU A 33 4.20 -3.27 4.27
CA GLU A 33 3.43 -4.41 3.74
C GLU A 33 2.60 -4.03 2.51
N SER A 34 3.25 -3.32 1.57
CA SER A 34 2.62 -2.90 0.33
C SER A 34 2.95 -3.88 -0.78
N SER A 35 1.94 -4.53 -1.36
CA SER A 35 2.13 -5.52 -2.41
C SER A 35 2.76 -4.92 -3.67
N VAL A 36 2.59 -3.63 -3.89
CA VAL A 36 3.16 -2.97 -5.08
C VAL A 36 4.69 -3.02 -5.08
N THR A 37 5.33 -3.08 -3.90
CA THR A 37 6.79 -3.20 -3.81
C THR A 37 7.22 -4.61 -4.21
N VAL A 38 6.42 -5.63 -3.90
CA VAL A 38 6.67 -7.00 -4.35
C VAL A 38 6.43 -7.10 -5.85
N CYS A 39 5.39 -6.46 -6.36
CA CYS A 39 5.12 -6.41 -7.81
C CYS A 39 6.33 -5.84 -8.56
N TYR A 40 6.93 -4.78 -8.04
CA TYR A 40 8.12 -4.21 -8.64
C TYR A 40 9.30 -5.19 -8.62
N ALA A 41 9.52 -5.88 -7.50
CA ALA A 41 10.61 -6.84 -7.36
C ALA A 41 10.49 -8.03 -8.31
N LEU A 42 9.25 -8.39 -8.68
CA LEU A 42 8.96 -9.53 -9.55
C LEU A 42 8.66 -9.11 -10.99
N TYR A 43 8.93 -7.87 -11.36
CA TYR A 43 8.51 -7.27 -12.62
C TYR A 43 8.78 -8.15 -13.84
N ASP A 44 9.94 -8.82 -13.88
CA ASP A 44 10.34 -9.66 -15.01
C ASP A 44 10.01 -11.15 -14.82
N GLU A 45 9.47 -11.55 -13.67
CA GLU A 45 9.36 -12.96 -13.30
C GLU A 45 7.95 -13.51 -13.23
N PHE A 46 6.91 -12.67 -13.19
CA PHE A 46 5.55 -13.17 -13.07
C PHE A 46 4.79 -13.05 -14.38
N ASN A 47 3.90 -14.02 -14.61
CA ASN A 47 3.07 -14.10 -15.81
C ASN A 47 1.67 -13.51 -15.59
N ASP A 48 1.25 -13.39 -14.31
CA ASP A 48 -0.05 -12.88 -13.91
C ASP A 48 0.18 -11.72 -12.94
N PRO A 49 -0.42 -10.53 -13.20
CA PRO A 49 -0.27 -9.39 -12.28
C PRO A 49 -0.69 -9.68 -10.83
N GLN A 50 -1.54 -10.69 -10.61
CA GLN A 50 -1.98 -11.06 -9.27
C GLN A 50 -0.95 -11.90 -8.51
N ASP A 51 0.07 -12.43 -9.17
CA ASP A 51 1.09 -13.26 -8.50
C ASP A 51 1.81 -12.50 -7.39
N CYS A 52 2.06 -11.20 -7.57
CA CYS A 52 2.76 -10.42 -6.58
C CYS A 52 1.94 -10.22 -5.29
N GLU A 53 0.63 -10.31 -5.35
CA GLU A 53 -0.22 -10.15 -4.17
C GLU A 53 -0.17 -11.36 -3.23
N VAL A 54 0.18 -12.54 -3.76
CA VAL A 54 0.23 -13.77 -2.98
C VAL A 54 1.66 -14.22 -2.67
N ARG A 55 2.67 -13.63 -3.32
CA ARG A 55 4.08 -14.00 -3.13
C ARG A 55 4.81 -13.01 -2.23
N THR A 56 4.30 -12.84 -1.02
CA THR A 56 4.84 -11.89 -0.06
C THR A 56 6.12 -12.36 0.63
N ASP A 57 6.59 -13.56 0.32
CA ASP A 57 7.79 -14.16 0.91
C ASP A 57 9.05 -14.06 0.02
N ILE A 58 8.97 -13.35 -1.08
CA ILE A 58 10.11 -13.19 -2.00
C ILE A 58 11.20 -12.34 -1.36
N GLU A 59 12.42 -12.85 -1.29
CA GLU A 59 13.57 -12.10 -0.79
C GLU A 59 13.96 -11.01 -1.79
N SER A 60 13.81 -9.76 -1.37
CA SER A 60 14.21 -8.60 -2.17
C SER A 60 14.30 -7.39 -1.23
N PRO A 61 15.27 -6.48 -1.44
CA PRO A 61 15.32 -5.23 -0.68
C PRO A 61 14.11 -4.33 -0.95
N TYR A 62 13.34 -4.60 -1.99
CA TYR A 62 12.08 -3.89 -2.25
C TYR A 62 10.90 -4.45 -1.48
N ASN A 63 10.99 -5.66 -0.93
CA ASN A 63 9.84 -6.33 -0.30
C ASN A 63 9.57 -5.76 1.09
N THR A 64 8.51 -4.97 1.22
CA THR A 64 8.12 -4.33 2.48
C THR A 64 7.36 -5.24 3.44
N TYR A 65 7.09 -6.49 3.06
CA TYR A 65 6.59 -7.51 3.99
C TYR A 65 7.73 -8.12 4.82
N LEU A 66 8.95 -8.10 4.29
CA LEU A 66 10.11 -8.73 4.94
C LEU A 66 11.11 -7.71 5.49
N ASN A 67 11.09 -6.48 5.02
CA ASN A 67 12.04 -5.45 5.40
C ASN A 67 11.33 -4.26 6.03
N ASP A 68 11.90 -3.74 7.11
CA ASP A 68 11.37 -2.57 7.80
C ASP A 68 11.62 -1.31 6.97
N GLY A 69 10.71 -0.35 7.08
CA GLY A 69 10.86 0.95 6.46
C GLY A 69 10.51 0.98 4.97
N LEU A 70 11.01 2.00 4.31
CA LEU A 70 10.79 2.20 2.88
C LEU A 70 11.56 1.15 2.06
N PRO A 71 11.08 0.82 0.84
CA PRO A 71 11.88 0.01 -0.08
C PRO A 71 13.20 0.72 -0.40
N ILE A 72 14.17 -0.04 -0.90
CA ILE A 72 15.53 0.47 -1.15
C ILE A 72 15.58 1.62 -2.14
N GLY A 73 14.56 1.74 -2.99
CA GLY A 73 14.50 2.83 -3.97
C GLY A 73 13.08 3.01 -4.50
N PRO A 74 12.89 4.01 -5.36
CA PRO A 74 11.57 4.22 -5.99
C PRO A 74 11.18 3.04 -6.87
N ILE A 75 9.87 2.81 -6.99
CA ILE A 75 9.34 1.72 -7.81
C ILE A 75 8.71 2.22 -9.12
N LEU A 76 8.56 3.54 -9.24
CA LEU A 76 8.15 4.18 -10.48
C LEU A 76 8.51 5.66 -10.40
N ASN A 77 8.27 6.39 -11.48
CA ASN A 77 8.49 7.84 -11.53
C ASN A 77 7.19 8.54 -11.10
N PRO A 78 7.12 9.07 -9.87
CA PRO A 78 5.86 9.60 -9.36
C PRO A 78 5.48 10.92 -10.01
N GLY A 79 4.17 11.16 -10.13
CA GLY A 79 3.63 12.42 -10.61
C GLY A 79 3.62 13.50 -9.52
N GLU A 80 3.23 14.71 -9.92
CA GLU A 80 3.20 15.86 -9.04
C GLU A 80 2.25 15.66 -7.86
N GLU A 81 1.08 15.08 -8.09
CA GLU A 81 0.08 14.87 -7.05
C GLU A 81 0.61 13.94 -5.95
N ALA A 82 1.34 12.89 -6.32
CA ALA A 82 1.92 11.97 -5.35
C ALA A 82 3.03 12.63 -4.53
N ILE A 83 3.86 13.44 -5.17
CA ILE A 83 4.91 14.19 -4.49
C ILE A 83 4.30 15.18 -3.50
N ASN A 84 3.29 15.93 -3.92
CA ASN A 84 2.59 16.87 -3.05
C ASN A 84 1.90 16.16 -1.88
N ALA A 85 1.30 15.00 -2.12
CA ALA A 85 0.64 14.21 -1.08
C ALA A 85 1.62 13.77 0.01
N VAL A 86 2.82 13.39 -0.38
CA VAL A 86 3.88 12.98 0.57
C VAL A 86 4.42 14.17 1.35
N LEU A 87 4.53 15.34 0.71
CA LEU A 87 4.98 16.56 1.38
C LEU A 87 3.90 17.18 2.25
N ASN A 88 2.65 16.97 1.93
CA ASN A 88 1.50 17.54 2.63
C ASN A 88 0.43 16.47 2.88
N PRO A 89 0.74 15.44 3.70
CA PRO A 89 -0.24 14.38 3.95
C PRO A 89 -1.42 14.88 4.77
N SER A 90 -2.57 14.21 4.60
CA SER A 90 -3.77 14.53 5.38
C SER A 90 -3.69 13.88 6.76
N PRO A 91 -3.66 14.65 7.86
CA PRO A 91 -3.54 14.09 9.20
C PRO A 91 -4.63 13.07 9.51
N ASN A 92 -4.21 11.89 9.95
CA ASN A 92 -5.11 10.83 10.41
C ASN A 92 -4.32 9.85 11.28
N ASP A 93 -5.01 8.91 11.92
CA ASP A 93 -4.41 7.87 12.75
C ASP A 93 -4.61 6.47 12.19
N TYR A 94 -4.97 6.36 10.91
CA TYR A 94 -5.19 5.08 10.26
C TYR A 94 -3.88 4.32 10.06
N LEU A 95 -3.94 3.01 10.22
CA LEU A 95 -2.81 2.10 10.00
C LEU A 95 -3.05 1.12 8.86
N PHE A 96 -4.29 1.00 8.39
CA PHE A 96 -4.69 0.06 7.34
C PHE A 96 -5.62 0.75 6.35
N PHE A 97 -5.57 0.29 5.10
CA PHE A 97 -6.54 0.69 4.09
C PHE A 97 -6.80 -0.46 3.13
N VAL A 98 -7.96 -0.45 2.51
CA VAL A 98 -8.35 -1.43 1.50
C VAL A 98 -9.29 -0.76 0.50
N ALA A 99 -9.11 -1.08 -0.79
CA ALA A 99 -10.01 -0.60 -1.84
C ALA A 99 -11.06 -1.67 -2.17
N ASP A 100 -12.30 -1.22 -2.41
CA ASP A 100 -13.37 -2.12 -2.85
C ASP A 100 -13.22 -2.39 -4.34
N ILE A 101 -12.36 -3.34 -4.69
CA ILE A 101 -12.03 -3.65 -6.08
C ILE A 101 -13.19 -4.33 -6.83
N TYR A 102 -14.17 -4.89 -6.12
CA TYR A 102 -15.34 -5.53 -6.71
C TYR A 102 -16.56 -4.59 -6.75
N GLY A 103 -16.45 -3.42 -6.16
CA GLY A 103 -17.51 -2.42 -6.12
C GLY A 103 -17.11 -1.15 -6.86
N ASP A 104 -17.27 -0.02 -6.20
CA ASP A 104 -17.04 1.31 -6.79
C ASP A 104 -15.60 1.80 -6.67
N GLY A 105 -14.68 1.01 -6.12
CA GLY A 105 -13.30 1.39 -5.91
C GLY A 105 -13.06 2.28 -4.69
N SER A 106 -14.08 2.48 -3.84
CA SER A 106 -13.93 3.26 -2.62
C SER A 106 -12.86 2.69 -1.71
N VAL A 107 -12.10 3.56 -1.06
CA VAL A 107 -11.05 3.16 -0.13
C VAL A 107 -11.58 3.30 1.29
N TYR A 108 -11.37 2.25 2.08
CA TYR A 108 -11.78 2.19 3.48
C TYR A 108 -10.55 2.13 4.36
N TYR A 109 -10.56 2.91 5.44
CA TYR A 109 -9.42 3.07 6.34
C TYR A 109 -9.77 2.51 7.73
N SER A 110 -8.77 1.97 8.42
CA SER A 110 -8.96 1.38 9.75
C SER A 110 -7.76 1.69 10.63
N THR A 111 -7.99 1.78 11.94
CA THR A 111 -6.93 2.00 12.93
C THR A 111 -6.42 0.71 13.53
N THR A 112 -7.20 -0.37 13.51
CA THR A 112 -6.80 -1.67 14.05
C THR A 112 -6.88 -2.75 12.98
N TYR A 113 -6.10 -3.81 13.17
CA TYR A 113 -6.12 -4.95 12.27
C TYR A 113 -7.48 -5.64 12.26
N GLU A 114 -8.14 -5.72 13.40
CA GLU A 114 -9.47 -6.34 13.52
C GLU A 114 -10.51 -5.59 12.68
N GLU A 115 -10.49 -4.27 12.71
CA GLU A 115 -11.38 -3.46 11.87
C GLU A 115 -11.08 -3.67 10.38
N HIS A 116 -9.79 -3.72 10.04
CA HIS A 116 -9.36 -3.95 8.66
C HIS A 116 -9.82 -5.31 8.15
N GLN A 117 -9.65 -6.35 8.98
CA GLN A 117 -10.05 -7.72 8.63
C GLN A 117 -11.57 -7.80 8.46
N ALA A 118 -12.34 -7.19 9.36
CA ALA A 118 -13.79 -7.16 9.26
C ALA A 118 -14.25 -6.47 7.97
N ARG A 119 -13.59 -5.38 7.59
CA ARG A 119 -13.91 -4.67 6.36
C ARG A 119 -13.60 -5.53 5.14
N MET A 120 -12.46 -6.21 5.14
CA MET A 120 -12.10 -7.10 4.04
C MET A 120 -13.12 -8.22 3.87
N GLU A 121 -13.63 -8.79 4.98
CA GLU A 121 -14.67 -9.81 4.92
C GLU A 121 -15.96 -9.27 4.31
N GLU A 122 -16.40 -8.06 4.71
CA GLU A 122 -17.58 -7.40 4.15
C GLU A 122 -17.45 -7.20 2.64
N LEU A 123 -16.24 -6.89 2.17
CA LEU A 123 -15.97 -6.62 0.76
C LEU A 123 -15.68 -7.88 -0.06
N GLY A 124 -15.65 -9.05 0.59
CA GLY A 124 -15.32 -10.30 -0.09
C GLY A 124 -13.86 -10.44 -0.49
N LEU A 125 -12.96 -9.75 0.22
CA LEU A 125 -11.53 -9.73 -0.09
C LEU A 125 -10.70 -10.61 0.84
N VAL A 126 -11.33 -11.48 1.63
CA VAL A 126 -10.61 -12.38 2.52
C VAL A 126 -9.91 -13.44 1.71
N ILE A 127 -8.59 -13.52 1.90
CA ILE A 127 -7.76 -14.58 1.32
C ILE A 127 -7.48 -15.55 2.46
N GLU A 128 -8.00 -16.76 2.33
CA GLU A 128 -7.73 -17.83 3.29
C GLU A 128 -6.40 -18.50 3.00
#